data_057476bf79a98a220f56dd6c596eff28
#
_entry.id   057476bf79a98a220f56dd6c596eff28
#
_cell.length_a   1.000
_cell.length_b   1.000
_cell.length_c   1.000
_cell.angle_alpha   90.00
_cell.angle_beta   90.00
_cell.angle_gamma   90.00
#
_symmetry.space_group_name_H-M   'P 1'
#
loop_
_entity.id
_entity.type
_entity.pdbx_description
1 polymer ?
#
loop_
_entity_poly.entity_id
_entity_poly.type
_entity_poly.pdbx_seq_one_letter_code
_entity_poly.pdbx_strand_id
1 'polypeptide(L)'
;EMVAVYLSDDAVTLTVSDQITYYDEVTETVSYETVRRANPDLPKGTEKVVQQGKDGVRTAIYEVVWSEGQQVSRQFVEEQDSTAVNEIVEYGTGAKTVSATDRIASVAKNADGSGTLTFTSGATLNFSGVKSMTATAYTAGYGGADYCTATGTTVRVGTVAVDKSVIPLGTRMYIVASDGSVIYGMAVAEDTGVKGNKVDLYYDTYQQCINFGRRTCTVYILE
;
A
#
# COMPACT_ATOMS: atom_id res chain seq x y z
N GLU A 1 -30.91 -49.96 38.23
CA GLU A 1 -30.87 -48.55 38.64
C GLU A 1 -29.50 -47.95 38.29
N MET A 2 -29.48 -46.73 37.81
CA MET A 2 -28.28 -45.96 37.52
C MET A 2 -28.25 -44.73 38.43
N VAL A 3 -27.04 -44.23 38.75
CA VAL A 3 -26.87 -43.04 39.54
C VAL A 3 -26.15 -41.99 38.70
N ALA A 4 -26.79 -40.87 38.48
CA ALA A 4 -26.15 -39.68 37.93
C ALA A 4 -25.78 -38.68 39.01
N VAL A 5 -24.60 -38.14 38.92
CA VAL A 5 -24.09 -37.10 39.84
C VAL A 5 -23.92 -35.83 39.04
N TYR A 6 -24.69 -34.79 39.37
CA TYR A 6 -24.57 -33.48 38.79
C TYR A 6 -23.84 -32.56 39.78
N LEU A 7 -22.80 -31.91 39.32
CA LEU A 7 -22.02 -30.94 40.10
C LEU A 7 -22.34 -29.54 39.56
N SER A 8 -22.74 -28.64 40.45
CA SER A 8 -22.80 -27.20 40.20
C SER A 8 -21.97 -26.48 41.26
N ASP A 9 -21.72 -25.19 41.09
CA ASP A 9 -20.90 -24.37 42.02
C ASP A 9 -21.45 -24.41 43.45
N ASP A 10 -22.76 -24.61 43.60
CA ASP A 10 -23.45 -24.54 44.91
C ASP A 10 -24.06 -25.86 45.38
N ALA A 11 -24.09 -26.92 44.58
CA ALA A 11 -24.79 -28.17 44.95
C ALA A 11 -24.25 -29.41 44.24
N VAL A 12 -24.37 -30.55 44.91
CA VAL A 12 -24.22 -31.90 44.34
C VAL A 12 -25.60 -32.53 44.32
N THR A 13 -26.10 -32.87 43.13
CA THR A 13 -27.40 -33.54 42.97
C THR A 13 -27.18 -34.98 42.56
N LEU A 14 -27.76 -35.90 43.29
CA LEU A 14 -27.78 -37.33 42.99
C LEU A 14 -29.14 -37.70 42.44
N THR A 15 -29.16 -38.28 41.24
CA THR A 15 -30.39 -38.84 40.64
C THR A 15 -30.24 -40.34 40.49
N VAL A 16 -31.17 -41.12 41.09
CA VAL A 16 -31.23 -42.56 40.89
C VAL A 16 -32.42 -42.86 39.99
N SER A 17 -32.18 -43.51 38.85
CA SER A 17 -33.20 -43.80 37.87
C SER A 17 -32.83 -44.99 37.00
N ASP A 18 -33.79 -45.63 36.39
CA ASP A 18 -33.54 -46.68 35.38
C ASP A 18 -33.16 -46.06 34.01
N GLN A 19 -33.42 -44.76 33.88
CA GLN A 19 -33.04 -43.98 32.68
C GLN A 19 -32.44 -42.63 33.10
N ILE A 20 -31.34 -42.25 32.47
CA ILE A 20 -30.64 -40.98 32.69
C ILE A 20 -30.45 -40.28 31.32
N THR A 21 -30.83 -39.01 31.26
CA THR A 21 -30.58 -38.15 30.12
C THR A 21 -29.65 -37.02 30.51
N TYR A 22 -28.65 -36.74 29.70
CA TYR A 22 -27.77 -35.59 29.85
C TYR A 22 -27.35 -35.01 28.49
N TYR A 23 -26.82 -33.81 28.51
CA TYR A 23 -26.24 -33.15 27.32
C TYR A 23 -24.73 -33.35 27.34
N ASP A 24 -24.21 -33.87 26.22
CA ASP A 24 -22.81 -34.11 25.97
C ASP A 24 -22.27 -33.05 25.03
N GLU A 25 -21.28 -32.28 25.48
CA GLU A 25 -20.65 -31.23 24.67
C GLU A 25 -19.35 -31.79 24.07
N VAL A 26 -19.32 -31.79 22.74
CA VAL A 26 -18.15 -32.19 21.96
C VAL A 26 -17.54 -30.98 21.28
N THR A 27 -16.32 -30.62 21.66
CA THR A 27 -15.58 -29.51 21.08
C THR A 27 -14.56 -30.00 20.05
N GLU A 28 -14.48 -29.29 18.93
CA GLU A 28 -13.42 -29.47 17.93
C GLU A 28 -12.67 -28.17 17.69
N THR A 29 -11.37 -28.24 17.44
CA THR A 29 -10.58 -27.09 17.03
C THR A 29 -10.90 -26.73 15.58
N VAL A 30 -11.21 -25.48 15.32
CA VAL A 30 -11.44 -24.91 13.99
C VAL A 30 -10.31 -23.95 13.70
N SER A 31 -9.52 -24.25 12.68
CA SER A 31 -8.49 -23.33 12.22
C SER A 31 -9.11 -22.11 11.55
N TYR A 32 -8.47 -20.95 11.73
CA TYR A 32 -8.88 -19.73 11.02
C TYR A 32 -8.61 -19.85 9.52
N GLU A 33 -9.33 -19.05 8.75
CA GLU A 33 -9.10 -18.87 7.31
C GLU A 33 -8.43 -17.53 7.02
N THR A 34 -7.66 -17.47 5.92
CA THR A 34 -7.09 -16.21 5.43
C THR A 34 -8.01 -15.62 4.37
N VAL A 35 -8.62 -14.48 4.69
CA VAL A 35 -9.47 -13.70 3.79
C VAL A 35 -8.61 -12.62 3.11
N ARG A 36 -8.57 -12.60 1.78
CA ARG A 36 -7.83 -11.61 0.98
C ARG A 36 -8.76 -10.52 0.49
N ARG A 37 -8.42 -9.25 0.76
CA ARG A 37 -9.22 -8.08 0.39
C ARG A 37 -8.40 -7.11 -0.45
N ALA A 38 -8.95 -6.66 -1.59
CA ALA A 38 -8.31 -5.65 -2.43
C ALA A 38 -8.31 -4.27 -1.72
N ASN A 39 -7.16 -3.59 -1.76
CA ASN A 39 -7.02 -2.24 -1.22
C ASN A 39 -6.39 -1.32 -2.29
N PRO A 40 -7.14 -0.35 -2.85
CA PRO A 40 -6.64 0.59 -3.86
C PRO A 40 -5.64 1.61 -3.30
N ASP A 41 -5.59 1.81 -1.99
CA ASP A 41 -4.64 2.73 -1.34
C ASP A 41 -3.26 2.10 -1.14
N LEU A 42 -3.16 0.79 -1.28
CA LEU A 42 -1.88 0.09 -1.25
C LEU A 42 -1.34 -0.08 -2.69
N PRO A 43 -0.05 0.17 -2.92
CA PRO A 43 0.58 -0.05 -4.22
C PRO A 43 0.45 -1.51 -4.68
N LYS A 44 0.23 -1.72 -5.97
CA LYS A 44 0.14 -3.07 -6.56
C LYS A 44 1.37 -3.91 -6.24
N GLY A 45 1.15 -5.13 -5.71
CA GLY A 45 2.19 -6.06 -5.31
C GLY A 45 2.68 -5.89 -3.88
N THR A 46 2.03 -5.05 -3.06
CA THR A 46 2.20 -5.01 -1.60
C THR A 46 1.09 -5.78 -0.91
N GLU A 47 1.39 -6.32 0.27
CA GLU A 47 0.41 -6.99 1.13
C GLU A 47 0.56 -6.48 2.56
N LYS A 48 -0.53 -6.43 3.29
CA LYS A 48 -0.59 -5.99 4.67
C LYS A 48 -1.59 -6.84 5.44
N VAL A 49 -1.14 -7.49 6.51
CA VAL A 49 -2.04 -8.13 7.47
C VAL A 49 -2.69 -7.04 8.32
N VAL A 50 -4.02 -6.92 8.24
CA VAL A 50 -4.80 -5.94 8.98
C VAL A 50 -5.55 -6.56 10.16
N GLN A 51 -5.70 -7.89 10.16
CA GLN A 51 -6.24 -8.67 11.26
C GLN A 51 -5.48 -9.99 11.34
N GLN A 52 -4.97 -10.31 12.51
CA GLN A 52 -4.34 -11.61 12.77
C GLN A 52 -5.42 -12.69 12.93
N GLY A 53 -5.18 -13.86 12.32
CA GLY A 53 -6.00 -15.04 12.51
C GLY A 53 -5.79 -15.65 13.89
N LYS A 54 -6.83 -16.30 14.39
CA LYS A 54 -6.78 -17.08 15.63
C LYS A 54 -7.69 -18.27 15.49
N ASP A 55 -7.14 -19.47 15.74
CA ASP A 55 -7.94 -20.69 15.83
C ASP A 55 -8.96 -20.59 16.98
N GLY A 56 -10.10 -21.20 16.76
CA GLY A 56 -11.18 -21.25 17.73
C GLY A 56 -11.65 -22.66 17.99
N VAL A 57 -12.80 -22.76 18.59
CA VAL A 57 -13.47 -24.05 18.86
C VAL A 57 -14.91 -23.96 18.37
N ARG A 58 -15.43 -25.08 17.93
CA ARG A 58 -16.84 -25.32 17.62
C ARG A 58 -17.34 -26.33 18.61
N THR A 59 -18.53 -26.13 19.16
CA THR A 59 -19.13 -27.05 20.15
C THR A 59 -20.42 -27.60 19.59
N ALA A 60 -20.50 -28.93 19.47
CA ALA A 60 -21.72 -29.66 19.16
C ALA A 60 -22.32 -30.23 20.44
N ILE A 61 -23.61 -30.05 20.64
CA ILE A 61 -24.38 -30.54 21.80
C ILE A 61 -25.23 -31.73 21.39
N TYR A 62 -25.07 -32.81 22.12
CA TYR A 62 -25.83 -34.04 21.91
C TYR A 62 -26.65 -34.38 23.15
N GLU A 63 -27.93 -34.73 22.98
CA GLU A 63 -28.70 -35.39 24.02
C GLU A 63 -28.33 -36.90 24.06
N VAL A 64 -27.90 -37.37 25.21
CA VAL A 64 -27.51 -38.77 25.42
C VAL A 64 -28.40 -39.38 26.45
N VAL A 65 -29.01 -40.52 26.08
CA VAL A 65 -29.90 -41.31 26.96
C VAL A 65 -29.30 -42.66 27.27
N TRP A 66 -29.24 -42.94 28.55
CA TRP A 66 -28.81 -44.27 29.07
C TRP A 66 -29.97 -44.96 29.72
N SER A 67 -30.09 -46.26 29.52
CA SER A 67 -31.06 -47.13 30.20
C SER A 67 -30.38 -48.47 30.54
N GLU A 68 -30.63 -48.98 31.74
CA GLU A 68 -30.08 -50.25 32.23
C GLU A 68 -28.56 -50.37 32.06
N GLY A 69 -27.80 -49.24 32.22
CA GLY A 69 -26.35 -49.23 32.11
C GLY A 69 -25.81 -49.20 30.68
N GLN A 70 -26.67 -49.03 29.67
CA GLN A 70 -26.28 -48.90 28.26
C GLN A 70 -26.78 -47.61 27.63
N GLN A 71 -25.95 -47.03 26.75
CA GLN A 71 -26.39 -45.87 25.94
C GLN A 71 -27.40 -46.36 24.90
N VAL A 72 -28.64 -45.88 25.01
CA VAL A 72 -29.75 -46.26 24.11
C VAL A 72 -30.01 -45.21 23.05
N SER A 73 -29.62 -43.95 23.27
CA SER A 73 -29.78 -42.88 22.30
C SER A 73 -28.65 -41.88 22.40
N ARG A 74 -28.25 -41.29 21.28
CA ARG A 74 -27.43 -40.10 21.15
C ARG A 74 -27.95 -39.28 19.94
N GLN A 75 -28.56 -38.15 20.22
CA GLN A 75 -29.14 -37.28 19.19
C GLN A 75 -28.48 -35.93 19.19
N PHE A 76 -28.14 -35.43 18.01
CA PHE A 76 -27.68 -34.07 17.81
C PHE A 76 -28.79 -33.09 18.18
N VAL A 77 -28.45 -32.09 19.00
CA VAL A 77 -29.36 -31.03 19.44
C VAL A 77 -29.10 -29.74 18.70
N GLU A 78 -27.89 -29.24 18.85
CA GLU A 78 -27.46 -27.98 18.23
C GLU A 78 -25.95 -27.92 18.08
N GLU A 79 -25.48 -26.99 17.26
CA GLU A 79 -24.09 -26.65 17.09
C GLU A 79 -23.93 -25.13 17.32
N GLN A 80 -22.96 -24.77 18.13
CA GLN A 80 -22.59 -23.38 18.34
C GLN A 80 -21.60 -22.95 17.25
N ASP A 81 -21.72 -21.69 16.81
CA ASP A 81 -20.81 -21.11 15.82
C ASP A 81 -19.35 -21.16 16.31
N SER A 82 -18.44 -21.33 15.35
CA SER A 82 -17.02 -21.33 15.65
C SER A 82 -16.54 -19.99 16.23
N THR A 83 -15.72 -20.06 17.27
CA THR A 83 -15.04 -18.88 17.83
C THR A 83 -13.76 -18.48 17.09
N ALA A 84 -13.42 -19.15 15.98
CA ALA A 84 -12.26 -18.80 15.16
C ALA A 84 -12.38 -17.38 14.59
N VAL A 85 -11.26 -16.68 14.58
CA VAL A 85 -11.15 -15.33 14.00
C VAL A 85 -10.29 -15.42 12.76
N ASN A 86 -10.85 -15.09 11.59
CA ASN A 86 -10.11 -15.16 10.33
C ASN A 86 -9.00 -14.11 10.26
N GLU A 87 -7.88 -14.48 9.64
CA GLU A 87 -6.86 -13.52 9.22
C GLU A 87 -7.38 -12.69 8.03
N ILE A 88 -7.12 -11.38 8.04
CA ILE A 88 -7.43 -10.51 6.91
C ILE A 88 -6.14 -9.92 6.36
N VAL A 89 -5.84 -10.26 5.10
CA VAL A 89 -4.71 -9.74 4.33
C VAL A 89 -5.22 -8.81 3.24
N GLU A 90 -4.83 -7.54 3.32
CA GLU A 90 -5.09 -6.59 2.23
C GLU A 90 -3.97 -6.69 1.20
N TYR A 91 -4.34 -6.82 -0.08
CA TYR A 91 -3.40 -6.76 -1.20
C TYR A 91 -3.62 -5.49 -2.02
N GLY A 92 -2.49 -4.84 -2.38
CA GLY A 92 -2.52 -3.58 -3.11
C GLY A 92 -2.98 -3.75 -4.56
N THR A 93 -3.93 -2.90 -4.97
CA THR A 93 -4.39 -2.76 -6.36
C THR A 93 -4.11 -1.37 -6.92
N GLY A 94 -3.64 -0.43 -6.07
CA GLY A 94 -3.28 0.92 -6.47
C GLY A 94 -2.05 0.96 -7.39
N ALA A 95 -1.89 2.07 -8.10
CA ALA A 95 -0.72 2.28 -8.93
C ALA A 95 0.55 2.36 -8.06
N LYS A 96 1.63 1.75 -8.52
CA LYS A 96 2.93 1.96 -7.89
C LYS A 96 3.38 3.39 -8.12
N THR A 97 3.77 4.08 -7.05
CA THR A 97 4.32 5.43 -7.13
C THR A 97 5.82 5.40 -7.42
N VAL A 98 6.29 6.35 -8.21
CA VAL A 98 7.72 6.53 -8.47
C VAL A 98 8.37 7.15 -7.24
N SER A 99 9.38 6.53 -6.68
CA SER A 99 10.17 7.07 -5.57
C SER A 99 11.36 7.89 -6.07
N ALA A 100 11.95 8.70 -5.17
CA ALA A 100 13.14 9.51 -5.49
C ALA A 100 14.39 8.66 -5.85
N THR A 101 14.42 7.40 -5.45
CA THR A 101 15.53 6.47 -5.73
C THR A 101 15.26 5.57 -6.93
N ASP A 102 14.07 5.65 -7.52
CA ASP A 102 13.66 4.79 -8.61
C ASP A 102 14.35 5.19 -9.91
N ARG A 103 14.79 4.20 -10.67
CA ARG A 103 15.50 4.40 -11.94
C ARG A 103 14.63 3.97 -13.11
N ILE A 104 14.76 4.67 -14.23
CA ILE A 104 14.13 4.25 -15.48
C ILE A 104 14.76 2.90 -15.91
N ALA A 105 13.94 1.87 -15.97
CA ALA A 105 14.33 0.55 -16.47
C ALA A 105 14.16 0.46 -17.99
N SER A 106 13.08 1.07 -18.54
CA SER A 106 12.85 1.13 -19.98
C SER A 106 11.99 2.34 -20.36
N VAL A 107 12.11 2.74 -21.62
CA VAL A 107 11.33 3.82 -22.24
C VAL A 107 10.68 3.27 -23.50
N ALA A 108 9.37 3.16 -23.52
CA ALA A 108 8.60 2.86 -24.72
C ALA A 108 8.15 4.18 -25.36
N LYS A 109 8.53 4.43 -26.63
CA LYS A 109 8.15 5.61 -27.40
C LYS A 109 7.21 5.25 -28.53
N ASN A 110 6.20 6.09 -28.72
CA ASN A 110 5.28 6.04 -29.84
C ASN A 110 5.80 6.89 -31.01
N ALA A 111 5.21 6.73 -32.17
CA ALA A 111 5.59 7.50 -33.37
C ALA A 111 5.31 8.99 -33.27
N ASP A 112 4.37 9.41 -32.40
CA ASP A 112 4.01 10.79 -32.14
C ASP A 112 4.92 11.49 -31.11
N GLY A 113 5.89 10.77 -30.56
CA GLY A 113 6.83 11.26 -29.54
C GLY A 113 6.36 11.12 -28.09
N SER A 114 5.12 10.66 -27.86
CA SER A 114 4.62 10.24 -26.56
C SER A 114 5.20 8.89 -26.13
N GLY A 115 4.87 8.41 -24.93
CA GLY A 115 5.28 7.08 -24.51
C GLY A 115 5.11 6.81 -23.04
N THR A 116 5.77 5.73 -22.59
CA THR A 116 5.71 5.27 -21.19
C THR A 116 7.10 5.04 -20.64
N LEU A 117 7.38 5.59 -19.47
CA LEU A 117 8.51 5.23 -18.62
C LEU A 117 8.13 4.05 -17.76
N THR A 118 8.96 3.02 -17.72
CA THR A 118 8.85 1.93 -16.74
C THR A 118 10.06 2.01 -15.81
N PHE A 119 9.81 1.96 -14.51
CA PHE A 119 10.82 2.08 -13.47
C PHE A 119 11.24 0.73 -12.90
N THR A 120 12.37 0.67 -12.21
CA THR A 120 12.89 -0.55 -11.58
C THR A 120 11.95 -1.10 -10.51
N SER A 121 11.14 -0.26 -9.87
CA SER A 121 10.05 -0.67 -8.96
C SER A 121 8.88 -1.34 -9.67
N GLY A 122 8.80 -1.21 -11.00
CA GLY A 122 7.65 -1.59 -11.82
C GLY A 122 6.55 -0.51 -11.87
N ALA A 123 6.79 0.69 -11.32
CA ALA A 123 5.93 1.85 -11.55
C ALA A 123 6.03 2.32 -13.00
N THR A 124 4.99 2.99 -13.49
CA THR A 124 4.98 3.54 -14.85
C THR A 124 4.50 5.01 -14.82
N LEU A 125 5.02 5.83 -15.75
CA LEU A 125 4.54 7.18 -16.02
C LEU A 125 4.37 7.34 -17.53
N ASN A 126 3.24 7.90 -17.95
CA ASN A 126 3.03 8.30 -19.33
C ASN A 126 3.57 9.70 -19.56
N PHE A 127 4.15 9.92 -20.74
CA PHE A 127 4.63 11.21 -21.16
C PHE A 127 4.09 11.55 -22.57
N SER A 128 3.80 12.82 -22.79
CA SER A 128 3.35 13.36 -24.07
C SER A 128 4.49 13.86 -24.95
N GLY A 129 5.69 13.98 -24.41
CA GLY A 129 6.85 14.44 -25.15
C GLY A 129 8.14 14.39 -24.36
N VAL A 130 9.26 14.53 -25.07
CA VAL A 130 10.60 14.51 -24.49
C VAL A 130 11.39 15.70 -25.02
N LYS A 131 12.05 16.42 -24.12
CA LYS A 131 12.94 17.54 -24.46
C LYS A 131 14.35 17.30 -23.91
N SER A 132 15.36 17.60 -24.73
CA SER A 132 16.75 17.70 -24.26
C SER A 132 17.02 19.16 -23.90
N MET A 133 17.32 19.45 -22.64
CA MET A 133 17.43 20.82 -22.14
C MET A 133 18.73 21.01 -21.35
N THR A 134 19.28 22.22 -21.39
CA THR A 134 20.34 22.61 -20.46
C THR A 134 19.74 22.85 -19.09
N ALA A 135 20.23 22.13 -18.07
CA ALA A 135 19.81 22.28 -16.69
C ALA A 135 20.90 22.93 -15.85
N THR A 136 20.50 23.86 -15.01
CA THR A 136 21.26 24.46 -13.91
C THR A 136 20.51 24.20 -12.59
N ALA A 137 21.07 24.64 -11.48
CA ALA A 137 20.45 24.49 -10.19
C ALA A 137 20.48 25.79 -9.39
N TYR A 138 19.44 26.04 -8.61
CA TYR A 138 19.31 27.19 -7.73
C TYR A 138 18.79 26.82 -6.35
N THR A 139 19.01 27.71 -5.38
CA THR A 139 18.41 27.62 -4.04
C THR A 139 17.93 29.00 -3.60
N ALA A 140 16.88 29.04 -2.77
CA ALA A 140 16.36 30.30 -2.25
C ALA A 140 17.37 31.01 -1.34
N GLY A 141 17.33 32.33 -1.34
CA GLY A 141 18.26 33.17 -0.57
C GLY A 141 19.62 33.41 -1.23
N TYR A 142 19.85 32.88 -2.44
CA TYR A 142 21.06 33.12 -3.22
C TYR A 142 20.74 33.65 -4.62
N GLY A 143 21.59 34.55 -5.13
CA GLY A 143 21.47 35.03 -6.50
C GLY A 143 20.16 35.74 -6.84
N GLY A 144 19.45 36.24 -5.83
CA GLY A 144 18.17 36.94 -6.01
C GLY A 144 16.96 36.01 -6.06
N ALA A 145 17.16 34.69 -5.87
CA ALA A 145 16.05 33.75 -5.75
C ALA A 145 15.37 33.89 -4.36
N ASP A 146 14.04 34.02 -4.34
CA ASP A 146 13.25 34.07 -3.13
C ASP A 146 12.61 32.71 -2.81
N TYR A 147 11.77 32.66 -1.80
CA TYR A 147 11.07 31.44 -1.36
C TYR A 147 9.73 31.23 -2.02
N CYS A 148 9.30 32.18 -2.88
CA CYS A 148 8.00 32.15 -3.54
C CYS A 148 8.18 31.99 -5.05
N THR A 149 7.54 30.99 -5.64
CA THR A 149 7.59 30.74 -7.09
C THR A 149 6.70 31.71 -7.86
N ALA A 150 6.88 31.76 -9.18
CA ALA A 150 6.00 32.52 -10.07
C ALA A 150 4.53 32.07 -10.05
N THR A 151 4.24 30.87 -9.57
CA THR A 151 2.87 30.37 -9.36
C THR A 151 2.34 30.63 -7.96
N GLY A 152 3.09 31.28 -7.07
CA GLY A 152 2.70 31.59 -5.70
C GLY A 152 2.87 30.44 -4.71
N THR A 153 3.55 29.36 -5.08
CA THR A 153 3.90 28.24 -4.18
C THR A 153 5.24 28.48 -3.50
N THR A 154 5.47 27.84 -2.37
CA THR A 154 6.80 27.82 -1.75
C THR A 154 7.72 26.86 -2.51
N VAL A 155 8.97 27.29 -2.77
CA VAL A 155 9.97 26.45 -3.45
C VAL A 155 10.28 25.18 -2.63
N ARG A 156 10.46 24.07 -3.32
CA ARG A 156 10.83 22.75 -2.75
C ARG A 156 11.56 21.93 -3.80
N VAL A 157 12.26 20.87 -3.41
CA VAL A 157 12.81 19.92 -4.38
C VAL A 157 11.64 19.38 -5.24
N GLY A 158 11.80 19.49 -6.56
CA GLY A 158 10.72 19.29 -7.56
C GLY A 158 10.17 20.56 -8.17
N THR A 159 10.45 21.76 -7.60
CA THR A 159 10.17 23.05 -8.25
C THR A 159 11.20 23.31 -9.33
N VAL A 160 10.73 23.73 -10.53
CA VAL A 160 11.58 24.01 -11.68
C VAL A 160 11.21 25.36 -12.28
N ALA A 161 12.23 26.21 -12.47
CA ALA A 161 12.10 27.42 -13.24
C ALA A 161 12.28 27.13 -14.74
N VAL A 162 11.38 27.65 -15.55
CA VAL A 162 11.29 27.41 -17.00
C VAL A 162 11.09 28.70 -17.77
N ASP A 163 11.34 28.65 -19.08
CA ASP A 163 10.73 29.58 -20.02
C ASP A 163 9.29 29.13 -20.32
N LYS A 164 8.30 29.89 -19.82
CA LYS A 164 6.89 29.57 -19.98
C LYS A 164 6.39 29.48 -21.44
N SER A 165 7.17 30.02 -22.39
CA SER A 165 6.89 29.87 -23.82
C SER A 165 7.35 28.52 -24.37
N VAL A 166 8.24 27.80 -23.65
CA VAL A 166 8.78 26.47 -24.03
C VAL A 166 8.13 25.35 -23.23
N ILE A 167 7.93 25.58 -21.93
CA ILE A 167 7.22 24.68 -21.02
C ILE A 167 6.23 25.53 -20.22
N PRO A 168 4.90 25.37 -20.42
CA PRO A 168 3.88 26.10 -19.66
C PRO A 168 4.01 25.85 -18.15
N LEU A 169 3.70 26.87 -17.32
CA LEU A 169 3.61 26.70 -15.88
C LEU A 169 2.51 25.68 -15.52
N GLY A 170 2.75 24.89 -14.46
CA GLY A 170 1.92 23.77 -14.06
C GLY A 170 2.27 22.44 -14.76
N THR A 171 3.12 22.45 -15.78
CA THR A 171 3.54 21.22 -16.48
C THR A 171 4.27 20.28 -15.50
N ARG A 172 3.80 19.03 -15.41
CA ARG A 172 4.46 17.97 -14.67
C ARG A 172 5.55 17.34 -15.52
N MET A 173 6.67 17.02 -14.91
CA MET A 173 7.85 16.50 -15.59
C MET A 173 8.52 15.38 -14.79
N TYR A 174 9.27 14.54 -15.50
CA TYR A 174 10.29 13.70 -14.90
C TYR A 174 11.64 14.06 -15.54
N ILE A 175 12.63 14.37 -14.71
CA ILE A 175 13.90 14.93 -15.16
C ILE A 175 15.06 14.04 -14.74
N VAL A 176 15.93 13.72 -15.69
CA VAL A 176 17.14 12.91 -15.47
C VAL A 176 18.29 13.51 -16.28
N ALA A 177 19.50 13.51 -15.72
CA ALA A 177 20.68 13.85 -16.49
C ALA A 177 20.82 12.90 -17.70
N SER A 178 21.14 13.43 -18.88
CA SER A 178 21.14 12.63 -20.11
C SER A 178 22.19 11.52 -20.11
N ASP A 179 23.21 11.62 -19.26
CA ASP A 179 24.23 10.59 -19.00
C ASP A 179 23.83 9.59 -17.89
N GLY A 180 22.62 9.77 -17.29
CA GLY A 180 22.13 8.95 -16.19
C GLY A 180 22.80 9.19 -14.84
N SER A 181 23.73 10.14 -14.74
CA SER A 181 24.51 10.40 -13.51
C SER A 181 23.67 10.96 -12.36
N VAL A 182 22.61 11.69 -12.67
CA VAL A 182 21.71 12.32 -11.68
C VAL A 182 20.26 12.08 -12.08
N ILE A 183 19.47 11.66 -11.11
CA ILE A 183 18.02 11.62 -11.20
C ILE A 183 17.50 12.79 -10.36
N TYR A 184 16.91 13.79 -10.99
CA TYR A 184 16.17 14.83 -10.26
C TYR A 184 14.77 14.33 -9.89
N GLY A 185 14.15 13.56 -10.78
CA GLY A 185 12.89 12.89 -10.54
C GLY A 185 11.66 13.70 -10.94
N MET A 186 10.59 13.51 -10.15
CA MET A 186 9.32 14.22 -10.36
C MET A 186 9.47 15.72 -10.12
N ALA A 187 8.94 16.52 -11.05
CA ALA A 187 9.07 17.95 -11.01
C ALA A 187 7.84 18.65 -11.60
N VAL A 188 7.66 19.92 -11.25
CA VAL A 188 6.61 20.79 -11.77
C VAL A 188 7.21 22.12 -12.18
N ALA A 189 6.80 22.64 -13.34
CA ALA A 189 7.14 23.97 -13.79
C ALA A 189 6.34 25.01 -12.99
N GLU A 190 6.94 25.53 -11.92
CA GLU A 190 6.28 26.47 -11.00
C GLU A 190 6.91 27.85 -11.00
N ASP A 191 8.12 27.96 -11.57
CA ASP A 191 8.89 29.20 -11.50
C ASP A 191 9.38 29.64 -12.88
N THR A 192 9.90 30.87 -12.94
CA THR A 192 10.45 31.49 -14.14
C THR A 192 11.84 32.07 -13.85
N GLY A 193 12.51 32.63 -14.86
CA GLY A 193 13.84 33.24 -14.69
C GLY A 193 14.88 32.72 -15.68
N VAL A 194 14.57 31.64 -16.38
CA VAL A 194 15.38 31.14 -17.50
C VAL A 194 14.74 31.42 -18.85
N LYS A 195 15.51 31.36 -19.94
CA LYS A 195 15.05 31.60 -21.30
C LYS A 195 15.45 30.48 -22.24
N GLY A 196 14.53 30.21 -23.20
CA GLY A 196 14.74 29.22 -24.23
C GLY A 196 14.79 27.79 -23.70
N ASN A 197 15.61 26.96 -24.30
CA ASN A 197 15.69 25.54 -23.98
C ASN A 197 16.53 25.25 -22.72
N LYS A 198 16.14 25.88 -21.60
CA LYS A 198 16.80 25.77 -20.31
C LYS A 198 15.78 25.49 -19.19
N VAL A 199 16.23 24.78 -18.15
CA VAL A 199 15.53 24.59 -16.88
C VAL A 199 16.49 24.89 -15.73
N ASP A 200 15.94 25.43 -14.62
CA ASP A 200 16.69 25.64 -13.39
C ASP A 200 16.01 24.88 -12.26
N LEU A 201 16.74 23.96 -11.66
CA LEU A 201 16.22 22.98 -10.74
C LEU A 201 16.46 23.44 -9.30
N TYR A 202 15.41 23.51 -8.52
CA TYR A 202 15.55 23.89 -7.11
C TYR A 202 16.19 22.77 -6.28
N TYR A 203 17.13 23.15 -5.42
CA TYR A 203 17.73 22.34 -4.38
C TYR A 203 17.71 23.08 -3.05
N ASP A 204 17.64 22.34 -1.94
CA ASP A 204 17.54 22.92 -0.60
C ASP A 204 18.81 23.64 -0.15
N THR A 205 19.98 23.30 -0.70
CA THR A 205 21.27 23.89 -0.30
C THR A 205 22.11 24.34 -1.49
N TYR A 206 22.89 25.41 -1.26
CA TYR A 206 23.85 25.91 -2.24
C TYR A 206 24.88 24.84 -2.64
N GLN A 207 25.31 24.00 -1.71
CA GLN A 207 26.29 22.93 -2.01
C GLN A 207 25.70 21.89 -2.98
N GLN A 208 24.40 21.58 -2.88
CA GLN A 208 23.73 20.69 -3.84
C GLN A 208 23.68 21.32 -5.23
N CYS A 209 23.46 22.65 -5.31
CA CYS A 209 23.50 23.38 -6.60
C CYS A 209 24.88 23.31 -7.25
N ILE A 210 25.95 23.52 -6.46
CA ILE A 210 27.32 23.40 -6.94
C ILE A 210 27.64 21.99 -7.42
N ASN A 211 27.20 20.96 -6.66
CA ASN A 211 27.42 19.56 -7.03
C ASN A 211 26.65 19.17 -8.30
N PHE A 212 25.45 19.74 -8.47
CA PHE A 212 24.68 19.55 -9.69
C PHE A 212 25.36 20.22 -10.88
N GLY A 213 25.80 21.47 -10.72
CA GLY A 213 26.47 22.25 -11.75
C GLY A 213 25.56 22.53 -12.95
N ARG A 214 26.16 22.53 -14.16
CA ARG A 214 25.45 22.69 -15.42
C ARG A 214 25.60 21.45 -16.29
N ARG A 215 24.48 20.88 -16.74
CA ARG A 215 24.48 19.66 -17.55
C ARG A 215 23.31 19.58 -18.51
N THR A 216 23.36 18.66 -19.45
CA THR A 216 22.22 18.33 -20.29
C THR A 216 21.33 17.35 -19.57
N CYS A 217 20.03 17.62 -19.53
CA CYS A 217 19.01 16.76 -18.97
C CYS A 217 17.97 16.36 -20.01
N THR A 218 17.50 15.13 -19.86
CA THR A 218 16.30 14.66 -20.56
C THR A 218 15.09 14.98 -19.69
N VAL A 219 14.15 15.74 -20.24
CA VAL A 219 12.92 16.19 -19.58
C VAL A 219 11.75 15.50 -20.26
N TYR A 220 11.09 14.59 -19.54
CA TYR A 220 9.85 13.95 -19.97
C TYR A 220 8.67 14.80 -19.50
N ILE A 221 7.83 15.24 -20.43
CA ILE A 221 6.60 15.98 -20.15
C ILE A 221 5.51 14.97 -19.83
N LEU A 222 5.04 14.96 -18.59
CA LEU A 222 4.07 13.98 -18.10
C LEU A 222 2.63 14.38 -18.46
N GLU A 223 1.76 13.37 -18.62
CA GLU A 223 0.32 13.53 -18.78
C GLU A 223 -0.40 13.82 -17.46
#